data_f59c481e4cede7ebaf4c77b183e8a33d
#
_entry.id   f59c481e4cede7ebaf4c77b183e8a33d
#
_cell.length_a   1.000
_cell.length_b   1.000
_cell.length_c   1.000
_cell.angle_alpha   90.00
_cell.angle_beta   90.00
_cell.angle_gamma   90.00
#
_symmetry.space_group_name_H-M   'P 1'
#
loop_
_entity.id
_entity.type
_entity.pdbx_description
1 polymer ?
#
loop_
_entity_poly.entity_id
_entity_poly.type
_entity_poly.pdbx_seq_one_letter_code
_entity_poly.pdbx_strand_id
1 'polypeptide(L)'
;DGEEAFLYRLENTSGAYVTITSFGCRIVSICVPDREGELRDVCLGYDTLAEYEKDTASFGAVVGRHANRIEKGVFILNDKTYHLAVNNGPNHLHGGIRGFHYYNWESAQSGNSVRFTRVSPDGEEGYPGTLTMSVTYSWSEDNELSISYEASSDQDTVFNTTNHSYFN
;
A
#
# COMPACT_ATOMS: atom_id res chain seq x y z
N ASP A 1 -5.17 -1.13 17.68
CA ASP A 1 -5.30 0.26 18.16
C ASP A 1 -6.78 0.69 18.30
N GLY A 2 -7.75 -0.14 17.88
CA GLY A 2 -9.19 0.15 17.99
C GLY A 2 -9.72 1.10 16.91
N GLU A 3 -8.93 1.41 15.89
CA GLU A 3 -9.38 2.16 14.73
C GLU A 3 -10.20 1.25 13.79
N GLU A 4 -11.27 1.80 13.24
CA GLU A 4 -12.10 1.09 12.28
C GLU A 4 -11.45 1.08 10.90
N ALA A 5 -11.25 -0.10 10.32
CA ALA A 5 -10.80 -0.25 8.94
C ALA A 5 -12.00 -0.41 8.01
N PHE A 6 -11.93 0.24 6.85
CA PHE A 6 -12.99 0.22 5.84
C PHE A 6 -12.58 -0.68 4.67
N LEU A 7 -13.58 -1.34 4.07
CA LEU A 7 -13.43 -2.09 2.82
C LEU A 7 -14.27 -1.41 1.73
N TYR A 8 -13.63 -1.04 0.66
CA TYR A 8 -14.26 -0.40 -0.51
C TYR A 8 -14.39 -1.38 -1.65
N ARG A 9 -15.54 -1.37 -2.33
CA ARG A 9 -15.75 -2.09 -3.57
C ARG A 9 -15.96 -1.07 -4.70
N LEU A 10 -15.13 -1.17 -5.72
CA LEU A 10 -15.26 -0.43 -6.97
C LEU A 10 -15.72 -1.44 -8.03
N GLU A 11 -16.90 -1.22 -8.62
CA GLU A 11 -17.54 -2.16 -9.53
C GLU A 11 -18.00 -1.44 -10.79
N ASN A 12 -17.75 -2.05 -11.92
CA ASN A 12 -18.21 -1.52 -13.22
C ASN A 12 -19.52 -2.16 -13.69
N THR A 13 -20.06 -1.68 -14.80
CA THR A 13 -21.36 -2.11 -15.34
C THR A 13 -21.38 -3.58 -15.79
N SER A 14 -20.22 -4.20 -16.03
CA SER A 14 -20.11 -5.64 -16.33
C SER A 14 -20.17 -6.54 -15.09
N GLY A 15 -20.16 -5.94 -13.88
CA GLY A 15 -20.10 -6.65 -12.61
C GLY A 15 -18.67 -7.02 -12.17
N ALA A 16 -17.65 -6.71 -12.97
CA ALA A 16 -16.26 -6.87 -12.56
C ALA A 16 -15.89 -5.83 -11.49
N TYR A 17 -15.10 -6.22 -10.50
CA TYR A 17 -14.82 -5.35 -9.36
C TYR A 17 -13.45 -5.56 -8.74
N VAL A 18 -13.02 -4.56 -7.98
CA VAL A 18 -11.87 -4.63 -7.07
C VAL A 18 -12.33 -4.26 -5.66
N THR A 19 -11.79 -4.94 -4.65
CA THR A 19 -11.98 -4.55 -3.25
C THR A 19 -10.65 -4.10 -2.65
N ILE A 20 -10.69 -2.97 -1.92
CA ILE A 20 -9.51 -2.36 -1.32
C ILE A 20 -9.83 -1.99 0.13
N THR A 21 -8.94 -2.34 1.06
CA THR A 21 -9.09 -1.93 2.47
C THR A 21 -8.24 -0.71 2.80
N SER A 22 -8.73 0.12 3.73
CA SER A 22 -7.97 1.25 4.29
C SER A 22 -6.76 0.81 5.12
N PHE A 23 -6.73 -0.44 5.60
CA PHE A 23 -5.57 -0.99 6.30
C PHE A 23 -4.46 -1.36 5.31
N GLY A 24 -3.42 -0.53 5.25
CA GLY A 24 -2.29 -0.66 4.33
C GLY A 24 -2.62 -0.38 2.88
N CYS A 25 -3.77 0.24 2.57
CA CYS A 25 -4.26 0.48 1.21
C CYS A 25 -4.21 -0.80 0.36
N ARG A 26 -4.60 -1.93 0.93
CA ARG A 26 -4.41 -3.25 0.31
C ARG A 26 -5.51 -3.55 -0.68
N ILE A 27 -5.11 -4.01 -1.85
CA ILE A 27 -6.01 -4.74 -2.74
C ILE A 27 -6.29 -6.10 -2.09
N VAL A 28 -7.58 -6.37 -1.83
CA VAL A 28 -8.05 -7.61 -1.20
C VAL A 28 -8.46 -8.61 -2.26
N SER A 29 -9.15 -8.15 -3.32
CA SER A 29 -9.56 -8.99 -4.44
C SER A 29 -9.63 -8.19 -5.73
N ILE A 30 -9.41 -8.84 -6.87
CA ILE A 30 -9.65 -8.34 -8.22
C ILE A 30 -10.45 -9.41 -8.95
N CYS A 31 -11.76 -9.20 -9.08
CA CYS A 31 -12.67 -10.15 -9.70
C CYS A 31 -13.02 -9.71 -11.12
N VAL A 32 -12.57 -10.47 -12.09
CA VAL A 32 -12.77 -10.24 -13.52
C VAL A 32 -13.36 -11.48 -14.19
N PRO A 33 -14.10 -11.33 -15.30
CA PRO A 33 -14.64 -12.48 -16.02
C PRO A 33 -13.52 -13.31 -16.66
N ASP A 34 -13.60 -14.61 -16.50
CA ASP A 34 -12.81 -15.56 -17.27
C ASP A 34 -13.37 -15.72 -18.70
N ARG A 35 -12.80 -16.63 -19.50
CA ARG A 35 -13.23 -16.88 -20.89
C ARG A 35 -14.66 -17.45 -21.00
N GLU A 36 -15.20 -18.04 -19.92
CA GLU A 36 -16.57 -18.53 -19.81
C GLU A 36 -17.53 -17.43 -19.31
N GLY A 37 -17.02 -16.25 -18.92
CA GLY A 37 -17.78 -15.13 -18.38
C GLY A 37 -18.00 -15.20 -16.86
N GLU A 38 -17.43 -16.20 -16.19
CA GLU A 38 -17.52 -16.35 -14.74
C GLU A 38 -16.50 -15.44 -14.02
N LEU A 39 -16.96 -14.71 -13.00
CA LEU A 39 -16.07 -13.86 -12.21
C LEU A 39 -15.09 -14.71 -11.39
N ARG A 40 -13.79 -14.43 -11.56
CA ARG A 40 -12.71 -15.07 -10.81
C ARG A 40 -11.82 -14.03 -10.16
N ASP A 41 -11.48 -14.27 -8.91
CA ASP A 41 -10.45 -13.48 -8.22
C ASP A 41 -9.07 -13.89 -8.75
N VAL A 42 -8.31 -12.90 -9.24
CA VAL A 42 -6.97 -13.11 -9.80
C VAL A 42 -5.87 -12.59 -8.87
N CYS A 43 -6.22 -12.23 -7.63
CA CYS A 43 -5.31 -11.66 -6.64
C CYS A 43 -5.23 -12.54 -5.39
N LEU A 44 -4.04 -12.73 -4.83
CA LEU A 44 -3.90 -13.42 -3.55
C LEU A 44 -4.17 -12.45 -2.39
N GLY A 45 -4.94 -12.89 -1.43
CA GLY A 45 -5.33 -12.12 -0.25
C GLY A 45 -5.79 -13.00 0.90
N TYR A 46 -6.32 -12.37 1.94
CA TYR A 46 -6.92 -13.02 3.11
C TYR A 46 -8.39 -12.63 3.23
N ASP A 47 -9.15 -13.42 3.98
CA ASP A 47 -10.58 -13.20 4.16
C ASP A 47 -10.90 -12.20 5.28
N THR A 48 -9.98 -11.98 6.21
CA THR A 48 -10.22 -11.17 7.41
C THR A 48 -9.12 -10.15 7.69
N LEU A 49 -9.50 -9.03 8.32
CA LEU A 49 -8.55 -8.01 8.78
C LEU A 49 -7.50 -8.62 9.75
N ALA A 50 -7.91 -9.53 10.63
CA ALA A 50 -7.03 -10.17 11.60
C ALA A 50 -5.91 -11.01 10.96
N GLU A 51 -6.11 -11.51 9.75
CA GLU A 51 -5.09 -12.19 8.96
C GLU A 51 -4.14 -11.17 8.32
N TYR A 52 -4.66 -10.05 7.81
CA TYR A 52 -3.83 -8.96 7.29
C TYR A 52 -2.97 -8.29 8.37
N GLU A 53 -3.44 -8.21 9.62
CA GLU A 53 -2.63 -7.70 10.75
C GLU A 53 -1.42 -8.58 11.05
N LYS A 54 -1.49 -9.86 10.73
CA LYS A 54 -0.41 -10.86 10.91
C LYS A 54 0.37 -11.13 9.64
N ASP A 55 -0.01 -10.49 8.54
CA ASP A 55 0.59 -10.74 7.22
C ASP A 55 2.07 -10.34 7.19
N THR A 56 2.91 -11.26 6.74
CA THR A 56 4.33 -11.05 6.50
C THR A 56 4.71 -11.07 5.02
N ALA A 57 3.75 -11.37 4.13
CA ALA A 57 3.95 -11.45 2.68
C ALA A 57 3.62 -10.13 1.96
N SER A 58 3.01 -9.16 2.67
CA SER A 58 2.58 -7.86 2.13
C SER A 58 1.55 -7.99 1.00
N PHE A 59 0.64 -8.98 1.07
CA PHE A 59 -0.38 -9.19 0.04
C PHE A 59 -1.20 -7.93 -0.21
N GLY A 60 -1.22 -7.50 -1.48
CA GLY A 60 -1.97 -6.36 -1.98
C GLY A 60 -1.56 -4.99 -1.43
N ALA A 61 -0.57 -4.93 -0.54
CA ALA A 61 -0.24 -3.76 0.26
C ALA A 61 0.45 -2.64 -0.52
N VAL A 62 0.22 -1.41 -0.07
CA VAL A 62 1.12 -0.29 -0.39
C VAL A 62 2.28 -0.33 0.58
N VAL A 63 3.49 -0.56 0.06
CA VAL A 63 4.72 -0.62 0.86
C VAL A 63 5.51 0.69 0.73
N GLY A 64 6.06 1.14 1.84
CA GLY A 64 6.78 2.41 1.95
C GLY A 64 7.26 2.62 3.40
N ARG A 65 8.09 3.67 3.64
CA ARG A 65 8.44 4.79 2.77
C ARG A 65 9.29 4.37 1.54
N HIS A 66 10.15 3.35 1.68
CA HIS A 66 10.97 2.81 0.60
C HIS A 66 10.64 1.33 0.37
N ALA A 67 10.12 1.02 -0.81
CA ALA A 67 9.86 -0.35 -1.26
C ALA A 67 11.17 -1.08 -1.56
N ASN A 68 11.19 -2.41 -1.33
CA ASN A 68 12.36 -3.25 -1.47
C ASN A 68 13.46 -2.89 -0.46
N ARG A 69 14.72 -3.19 -0.72
CA ARG A 69 15.79 -3.21 0.28
C ARG A 69 16.69 -1.97 0.21
N ILE A 70 17.10 -1.53 1.41
CA ILE A 70 18.25 -0.63 1.58
C ILE A 70 19.35 -1.46 2.27
N GLU A 71 20.50 -1.56 1.62
CA GLU A 71 21.64 -2.37 2.09
C GLU A 71 22.06 -1.92 3.50
N LYS A 72 22.15 -2.88 4.42
CA LYS A 72 22.54 -2.68 5.84
C LYS A 72 21.66 -1.65 6.58
N GLY A 73 20.52 -1.23 6.00
CA GLY A 73 19.69 -0.20 6.58
C GLY A 73 20.35 1.17 6.65
N VAL A 74 21.26 1.49 5.72
CA VAL A 74 22.04 2.75 5.77
C VAL A 74 21.95 3.46 4.42
N PHE A 75 21.71 4.78 4.47
CA PHE A 75 21.85 5.66 3.31
C PHE A 75 22.42 7.02 3.73
N ILE A 76 22.95 7.74 2.75
CA ILE A 76 23.47 9.11 2.93
C ILE A 76 22.59 10.06 2.13
N LEU A 77 22.14 11.12 2.76
CA LEU A 77 21.36 12.20 2.14
C LEU A 77 21.84 13.53 2.70
N ASN A 78 22.26 14.45 1.83
CA ASN A 78 22.79 15.76 2.20
C ASN A 78 23.93 15.66 3.24
N ASP A 79 24.92 14.82 2.96
CA ASP A 79 26.10 14.56 3.80
C ASP A 79 25.79 14.01 5.21
N LYS A 80 24.53 13.67 5.50
CA LYS A 80 24.09 13.04 6.74
C LYS A 80 23.82 11.57 6.53
N THR A 81 24.38 10.72 7.40
CA THR A 81 24.12 9.28 7.41
C THR A 81 22.86 8.97 8.23
N TYR A 82 21.96 8.20 7.63
CA TYR A 82 20.74 7.71 8.27
C TYR A 82 20.84 6.21 8.49
N HIS A 83 20.39 5.76 9.67
CA HIS A 83 20.35 4.37 10.06
C HIS A 83 18.90 3.95 10.23
N LEU A 84 18.49 2.95 9.49
CA LEU A 84 17.15 2.38 9.51
C LEU A 84 17.16 1.02 10.21
N ALA A 85 15.99 0.55 10.64
CA ALA A 85 15.84 -0.79 11.20
C ALA A 85 16.29 -1.87 10.20
N VAL A 86 17.08 -2.83 10.65
CA VAL A 86 17.45 -4.02 9.88
C VAL A 86 16.43 -5.11 10.18
N ASN A 87 15.43 -5.26 9.30
CA ASN A 87 14.26 -6.11 9.48
C ASN A 87 14.18 -7.29 8.51
N ASN A 88 15.19 -7.44 7.63
CA ASN A 88 15.23 -8.55 6.67
C ASN A 88 16.69 -9.01 6.40
N GLY A 89 17.12 -10.05 7.12
CA GLY A 89 18.52 -10.45 7.10
C GLY A 89 19.44 -9.29 7.46
N PRO A 90 20.44 -8.94 6.62
CA PRO A 90 21.30 -7.80 6.90
C PRO A 90 20.74 -6.45 6.44
N ASN A 91 19.53 -6.41 5.88
CA ASN A 91 19.01 -5.24 5.17
C ASN A 91 17.75 -4.66 5.83
N HIS A 92 17.43 -3.43 5.48
CA HIS A 92 16.11 -2.83 5.69
C HIS A 92 15.21 -3.20 4.52
N LEU A 93 13.93 -3.50 4.79
CA LEU A 93 12.95 -3.93 3.78
C LEU A 93 11.61 -3.21 3.98
N HIS A 94 11.02 -2.75 2.87
CA HIS A 94 9.64 -2.29 2.76
C HIS A 94 9.22 -1.22 3.79
N GLY A 95 10.12 -0.30 4.11
CA GLY A 95 9.83 0.82 5.01
C GLY A 95 10.00 0.52 6.49
N GLY A 96 10.50 -0.68 6.84
CA GLY A 96 10.92 -0.98 8.20
C GLY A 96 10.03 -1.97 8.96
N ILE A 97 10.11 -1.92 10.28
CA ILE A 97 9.40 -2.84 11.18
C ILE A 97 7.89 -2.57 11.12
N ARG A 98 7.51 -1.29 11.07
CA ARG A 98 6.13 -0.86 10.90
C ARG A 98 6.01 0.05 9.69
N GLY A 99 6.18 -0.54 8.48
CA GLY A 99 6.00 0.17 7.21
C GLY A 99 4.55 0.56 6.94
N PHE A 100 4.31 1.24 5.83
CA PHE A 100 3.01 1.82 5.44
C PHE A 100 1.85 0.82 5.46
N HIS A 101 2.13 -0.44 5.20
CA HIS A 101 1.16 -1.53 5.15
C HIS A 101 0.61 -1.98 6.52
N TYR A 102 1.12 -1.45 7.64
CA TYR A 102 0.64 -1.72 9.00
C TYR A 102 -0.15 -0.56 9.61
N TYR A 103 -0.53 0.41 8.81
CA TYR A 103 -1.35 1.54 9.26
C TYR A 103 -2.72 1.53 8.59
N ASN A 104 -3.70 2.02 9.32
CA ASN A 104 -4.97 2.39 8.75
C ASN A 104 -4.84 3.80 8.14
N TRP A 105 -5.35 4.00 6.92
CA TRP A 105 -5.24 5.27 6.20
C TRP A 105 -6.59 5.97 6.18
N GLU A 106 -6.58 7.28 6.28
CA GLU A 106 -7.77 8.08 5.98
C GLU A 106 -8.21 7.81 4.54
N SER A 107 -9.52 7.70 4.32
CA SER A 107 -10.03 7.28 3.03
C SER A 107 -11.29 8.03 2.62
N ALA A 108 -11.43 8.26 1.30
CA ALA A 108 -12.60 8.88 0.70
C ALA A 108 -12.89 8.25 -0.66
N GLN A 109 -14.11 7.76 -0.84
CA GLN A 109 -14.59 7.22 -2.11
C GLN A 109 -15.35 8.28 -2.90
N SER A 110 -15.14 8.34 -4.21
CA SER A 110 -15.89 9.15 -5.16
C SER A 110 -16.12 8.38 -6.44
N GLY A 111 -17.39 8.03 -6.70
CA GLY A 111 -17.73 7.16 -7.83
C GLY A 111 -16.93 5.85 -7.79
N ASN A 112 -16.31 5.51 -8.91
CA ASN A 112 -15.51 4.29 -9.07
C ASN A 112 -14.00 4.52 -8.76
N SER A 113 -13.72 5.41 -7.80
CA SER A 113 -12.38 5.71 -7.29
C SER A 113 -12.39 5.82 -5.78
N VAL A 114 -11.31 5.40 -5.13
CA VAL A 114 -11.06 5.60 -3.70
C VAL A 114 -9.66 6.16 -3.49
N ARG A 115 -9.56 7.23 -2.71
CA ARG A 115 -8.30 7.86 -2.32
C ARG A 115 -8.02 7.55 -0.86
N PHE A 116 -6.81 7.13 -0.57
CA PHE A 116 -6.27 6.93 0.76
C PHE A 116 -5.18 7.96 1.02
N THR A 117 -5.15 8.52 2.24
CA THR A 117 -4.17 9.55 2.62
C THR A 117 -3.56 9.22 3.98
N ARG A 118 -2.27 9.46 4.12
CA ARG A 118 -1.53 9.26 5.35
C ARG A 118 -0.42 10.32 5.49
N VAL A 119 -0.21 10.75 6.73
CA VAL A 119 0.97 11.53 7.11
C VAL A 119 1.93 10.59 7.85
N SER A 120 3.16 10.48 7.31
CA SER A 120 4.27 9.79 7.94
C SER A 120 5.17 10.85 8.60
N PRO A 121 5.24 10.93 9.94
CA PRO A 121 5.97 12.01 10.63
C PRO A 121 7.48 11.90 10.42
N ASP A 122 8.19 13.02 10.61
CA ASP A 122 9.64 13.05 10.63
C ASP A 122 10.21 12.01 11.59
N GLY A 123 11.20 11.25 11.15
CA GLY A 123 11.85 10.18 11.94
C GLY A 123 11.10 8.86 11.98
N GLU A 124 9.92 8.72 11.37
CA GLU A 124 9.23 7.43 11.29
C GLU A 124 10.12 6.40 10.60
N GLU A 125 10.33 5.23 11.25
CA GLU A 125 11.25 4.16 10.81
C GLU A 125 12.67 4.64 10.48
N GLY A 126 13.08 5.84 10.95
CA GLY A 126 14.39 6.46 10.74
C GLY A 126 14.48 7.35 9.50
N TYR A 127 13.42 7.52 8.75
CA TYR A 127 13.41 8.39 7.57
C TYR A 127 13.23 9.87 7.94
N PRO A 128 14.00 10.80 7.31
CA PRO A 128 13.83 12.23 7.54
C PRO A 128 12.59 12.77 6.86
N GLY A 129 12.05 13.84 7.43
CA GLY A 129 10.96 14.63 6.87
C GLY A 129 9.56 14.09 7.16
N THR A 130 8.64 15.01 7.36
CA THR A 130 7.21 14.71 7.41
C THR A 130 6.70 14.51 5.99
N LEU A 131 6.28 13.30 5.65
CA LEU A 131 5.78 12.93 4.33
C LEU A 131 4.27 12.82 4.36
N THR A 132 3.57 13.63 3.55
CA THR A 132 2.16 13.42 3.25
C THR A 132 2.05 12.63 1.96
N MET A 133 1.37 11.51 1.99
CA MET A 133 1.20 10.62 0.85
C MET A 133 -0.27 10.30 0.63
N SER A 134 -0.66 10.20 -0.63
CA SER A 134 -1.94 9.62 -1.02
C SER A 134 -1.79 8.62 -2.15
N VAL A 135 -2.71 7.65 -2.14
CA VAL A 135 -2.85 6.61 -3.16
C VAL A 135 -4.29 6.63 -3.64
N THR A 136 -4.49 6.74 -4.93
CA THR A 136 -5.83 6.69 -5.55
C THR A 136 -5.94 5.46 -6.42
N TYR A 137 -6.94 4.63 -6.15
CA TYR A 137 -7.35 3.51 -6.98
C TYR A 137 -8.57 3.91 -7.78
N SER A 138 -8.57 3.60 -9.07
CA SER A 138 -9.70 3.85 -9.97
C SER A 138 -9.95 2.62 -10.82
N TRP A 139 -11.22 2.21 -10.93
CA TRP A 139 -11.64 1.03 -11.68
C TRP A 139 -12.48 1.46 -12.88
N SER A 140 -12.08 1.05 -14.08
CA SER A 140 -12.75 1.47 -15.34
C SER A 140 -13.78 0.46 -15.83
N GLU A 141 -14.57 0.89 -16.82
CA GLU A 141 -15.51 0.02 -17.53
C GLU A 141 -14.80 -1.06 -18.38
N ASP A 142 -13.53 -0.85 -18.70
CA ASP A 142 -12.70 -1.78 -19.48
C ASP A 142 -11.89 -2.77 -18.62
N ASN A 143 -12.23 -2.90 -17.33
CA ASN A 143 -11.51 -3.73 -16.34
C ASN A 143 -10.05 -3.29 -16.15
N GLU A 144 -9.79 -1.98 -16.24
CA GLU A 144 -8.47 -1.41 -15.95
C GLU A 144 -8.44 -0.86 -14.52
N LEU A 145 -7.48 -1.33 -13.73
CA LEU A 145 -7.17 -0.78 -12.41
C LEU A 145 -6.00 0.19 -12.51
N SER A 146 -6.29 1.47 -12.31
CA SER A 146 -5.27 2.51 -12.21
C SER A 146 -4.91 2.77 -10.76
N ILE A 147 -3.61 2.85 -10.46
CA ILE A 147 -3.07 3.21 -9.14
C ILE A 147 -2.20 4.44 -9.30
N SER A 148 -2.62 5.56 -8.71
CA SER A 148 -1.88 6.82 -8.72
C SER A 148 -1.31 7.12 -7.35
N TYR A 149 -0.04 7.51 -7.29
CA TYR A 149 0.68 7.87 -6.06
C TYR A 149 1.05 9.35 -6.10
N GLU A 150 0.76 10.07 -5.03
CA GLU A 150 1.16 11.45 -4.82
C GLU A 150 1.82 11.57 -3.46
N ALA A 151 2.95 12.27 -3.39
CA ALA A 151 3.64 12.51 -2.13
C ALA A 151 4.29 13.88 -2.10
N SER A 152 4.31 14.50 -0.93
CA SER A 152 5.05 15.73 -0.63
C SER A 152 5.72 15.63 0.72
N SER A 153 6.89 16.22 0.87
CA SER A 153 7.64 16.25 2.12
C SER A 153 8.05 17.68 2.47
N ASP A 154 8.16 17.96 3.78
CA ASP A 154 8.63 19.25 4.30
C ASP A 154 10.16 19.42 4.19
N GLN A 155 10.90 18.34 3.91
CA GLN A 155 12.33 18.34 3.64
C GLN A 155 12.73 17.17 2.72
N ASP A 156 13.98 17.16 2.27
CA ASP A 156 14.50 16.06 1.46
C ASP A 156 14.40 14.73 2.19
N THR A 157 13.89 13.72 1.51
CA THR A 157 13.71 12.36 2.04
C THR A 157 13.88 11.32 0.94
N VAL A 158 14.05 10.06 1.35
CA VAL A 158 14.04 8.92 0.44
C VAL A 158 12.60 8.41 0.35
N PHE A 159 12.08 8.35 -0.88
CA PHE A 159 10.74 7.89 -1.16
C PHE A 159 10.71 6.99 -2.41
N ASN A 160 10.20 5.79 -2.24
CA ASN A 160 9.93 4.85 -3.34
C ASN A 160 8.83 3.90 -2.88
N THR A 161 7.66 3.94 -3.48
CA THR A 161 6.50 3.16 -3.09
C THR A 161 5.99 2.28 -4.23
N THR A 162 5.29 1.22 -3.89
CA THR A 162 4.62 0.34 -4.86
C THR A 162 3.44 -0.38 -4.20
N ASN A 163 2.55 -0.92 -5.03
CA ASN A 163 1.59 -1.94 -4.61
C ASN A 163 2.25 -3.32 -4.70
N HIS A 164 1.98 -4.18 -3.72
CA HIS A 164 2.61 -5.49 -3.57
C HIS A 164 1.62 -6.64 -3.81
N SER A 165 0.74 -6.50 -4.79
CA SER A 165 -0.18 -7.58 -5.18
C SER A 165 0.56 -8.76 -5.77
N TYR A 166 0.07 -9.96 -5.45
CA TYR A 166 0.45 -11.22 -6.08
C TYR A 166 -0.72 -11.69 -6.92
N PHE A 167 -0.46 -11.99 -8.16
CA PHE A 167 -1.47 -12.46 -9.11
C PHE A 167 -1.38 -13.98 -9.28
N ASN A 168 -2.55 -14.60 -9.43
CA ASN A 168 -2.68 -16.02 -9.69
C ASN A 168 -2.72 -16.30 -11.20
#